data_829498b2a299cb6b80e345abcc731c4a
#
_entry.id   829498b2a299cb6b80e345abcc731c4a
#
_cell.length_a   1.000
_cell.length_b   1.000
_cell.length_c   1.000
_cell.angle_alpha   90.00
_cell.angle_beta   90.00
_cell.angle_gamma   90.00
#
_symmetry.space_group_name_H-M   'P 1'
#
loop_
_entity.id
_entity.type
_entity.pdbx_description
1 polymer ?
#
loop_
_entity_poly.entity_id
_entity_poly.type
_entity_poly.pdbx_seq_one_letter_code
_entity_poly.pdbx_strand_id
1 'polypeptide(L)'
;MIKRIITMVFGVGSVVMFFLPYAQFVFKDTKYVTSGLDLLIASGFRVETGTTSALIGIPVLIRIAVIAGAVFALAGTVLIFFKRPVLSGLSFIISAITPLVVLISTASIQSDVTALNISHVTVGYMVPFIYVLVAGLVCAVLSLSTQGVEKLARAIFLTFACVSIAAVLTITVYIFSAGIPAMAEIGVFKFLFGTTWDASTNQFGILPLILASICGTVGAIIIGVPIGILTAVFLTEIARPRVAKIIHPAIELLAGIPSVVYGFFGMLVIVPAIRAMFPGQTIGDSLLAAIIILAIMVIPTIVNVTENALRAVPKSYREASLGLGATPIRTIFKVTIPAARSGILSGVILGVGRAIGETMAVIMVAGNVANMPTLLGTTRFLTTGIAMEMSYASGLHRQALFAIGLVLFIFIMIVNISFTIISRKGAKVNVK
;
A
#
# COMPACT_ATOMS: atom_id res chain seq x y z
N MET A 1 -29.78 19.00 23.88
CA MET A 1 -29.34 20.13 24.73
C MET A 1 -27.97 19.81 25.35
N ILE A 2 -27.81 18.71 26.07
CA ILE A 2 -26.56 18.32 26.75
C ILE A 2 -25.34 18.28 25.81
N LYS A 3 -25.45 17.63 24.65
CA LYS A 3 -24.35 17.60 23.66
C LYS A 3 -23.81 18.97 23.29
N ARG A 4 -24.70 19.96 23.10
CA ARG A 4 -24.30 21.35 22.76
C ARG A 4 -23.55 22.02 23.90
N ILE A 5 -24.03 21.85 25.12
CA ILE A 5 -23.39 22.41 26.31
C ILE A 5 -21.99 21.84 26.46
N ILE A 6 -21.85 20.52 26.36
CA ILE A 6 -20.55 19.83 26.43
C ILE A 6 -19.59 20.35 25.35
N THR A 7 -20.06 20.46 24.09
CA THR A 7 -19.23 20.95 23.00
C THR A 7 -18.83 22.42 23.17
N MET A 8 -19.72 23.27 23.72
CA MET A 8 -19.36 24.65 24.05
C MET A 8 -18.30 24.73 25.15
N VAL A 9 -18.43 23.94 26.21
CA VAL A 9 -17.44 23.90 27.30
C VAL A 9 -16.06 23.48 26.80
N PHE A 10 -16.00 22.42 26.05
CA PHE A 10 -14.72 21.95 25.48
C PHE A 10 -14.15 22.92 24.44
N GLY A 11 -15.03 23.56 23.63
CA GLY A 11 -14.60 24.53 22.63
C GLY A 11 -14.03 25.82 23.28
N VAL A 12 -14.69 26.35 24.28
CA VAL A 12 -14.18 27.47 25.07
C VAL A 12 -12.90 27.10 25.79
N GLY A 13 -12.86 25.89 26.38
CA GLY A 13 -11.63 25.32 26.96
C GLY A 13 -10.44 25.30 25.99
N SER A 14 -10.67 24.92 24.75
CA SER A 14 -9.61 24.91 23.72
C SER A 14 -9.05 26.30 23.42
N VAL A 15 -9.90 27.33 23.43
CA VAL A 15 -9.48 28.75 23.27
C VAL A 15 -8.67 29.21 24.49
N VAL A 16 -9.12 28.86 25.70
CA VAL A 16 -8.39 29.22 26.94
C VAL A 16 -7.02 28.54 27.00
N MET A 17 -6.96 27.28 26.61
CA MET A 17 -5.68 26.52 26.61
C MET A 17 -4.63 27.10 25.67
N PHE A 18 -5.02 27.90 24.67
CA PHE A 18 -4.10 28.64 23.82
C PHE A 18 -3.23 29.66 24.59
N PHE A 19 -3.72 30.23 25.68
CA PHE A 19 -3.01 31.19 26.52
C PHE A 19 -2.15 30.52 27.62
N LEU A 20 -2.29 29.21 27.82
CA LEU A 20 -1.53 28.46 28.80
C LEU A 20 -0.25 27.86 28.17
N PRO A 21 0.72 27.39 28.98
CA PRO A 21 1.92 26.73 28.49
C PRO A 21 1.61 25.57 27.53
N TYR A 22 1.95 25.77 26.25
CA TYR A 22 1.54 24.88 25.15
C TYR A 22 2.60 23.88 24.77
N ALA A 23 3.87 24.33 24.73
CA ALA A 23 5.03 23.52 24.41
C ALA A 23 6.24 23.92 25.23
N GLN A 24 7.15 22.98 25.46
CA GLN A 24 8.40 23.18 26.13
C GLN A 24 9.54 22.79 25.18
N PHE A 25 10.44 23.72 24.92
CA PHE A 25 11.66 23.48 24.16
C PHE A 25 12.84 23.44 25.13
N VAL A 26 13.65 22.39 25.08
CA VAL A 26 14.84 22.26 25.93
C VAL A 26 16.07 22.25 25.03
N PHE A 27 16.88 23.27 25.14
CA PHE A 27 18.15 23.43 24.45
C PHE A 27 19.27 23.28 25.47
N LYS A 28 20.07 22.18 25.40
CA LYS A 28 21.05 21.83 26.42
C LYS A 28 20.39 21.76 27.82
N ASP A 29 20.71 22.71 28.69
CA ASP A 29 20.17 22.80 30.04
C ASP A 29 19.13 23.91 30.24
N THR A 30 18.84 24.69 29.18
CA THR A 30 17.89 25.80 29.24
C THR A 30 16.51 25.38 28.76
N LYS A 31 15.48 25.57 29.58
CA LYS A 31 14.10 25.23 29.29
C LYS A 31 13.33 26.49 28.90
N TYR A 32 12.75 26.47 27.70
CA TYR A 32 11.87 27.52 27.23
C TYR A 32 10.43 26.98 27.21
N VAL A 33 9.59 27.52 28.09
CA VAL A 33 8.16 27.19 28.18
C VAL A 33 7.40 28.25 27.41
N THR A 34 6.59 27.84 26.43
CA THR A 34 5.90 28.76 25.53
C THR A 34 4.41 28.51 25.55
N SER A 35 3.60 29.59 25.60
CA SER A 35 2.17 29.53 25.31
C SER A 35 1.93 29.60 23.80
N GLY A 36 0.68 29.33 23.36
CA GLY A 36 0.30 29.54 21.96
C GLY A 36 0.48 31.00 21.53
N LEU A 37 0.29 31.96 22.45
CA LEU A 37 0.51 33.37 22.20
C LEU A 37 2.02 33.70 22.03
N ASP A 38 2.86 33.13 22.84
CA ASP A 38 4.32 33.32 22.73
C ASP A 38 4.84 32.78 21.39
N LEU A 39 4.32 31.63 20.92
CA LEU A 39 4.68 31.06 19.60
C LEU A 39 4.27 32.00 18.45
N LEU A 40 3.29 32.86 18.64
CA LEU A 40 2.86 33.86 17.66
C LEU A 40 3.75 35.09 17.64
N ILE A 41 4.05 35.66 18.82
CA ILE A 41 4.64 36.98 18.98
C ILE A 41 6.18 36.89 18.96
N ALA A 42 6.75 35.83 19.53
CA ALA A 42 8.21 35.70 19.62
C ALA A 42 8.85 35.60 18.23
N SER A 43 9.92 36.34 17.99
CA SER A 43 10.72 36.27 16.77
C SER A 43 11.53 34.97 16.67
N GLY A 44 11.81 34.33 17.79
CA GLY A 44 12.57 33.08 17.92
C GLY A 44 13.07 32.87 19.34
N PHE A 45 13.80 31.77 19.55
CA PHE A 45 14.44 31.43 20.80
C PHE A 45 15.93 31.88 20.75
N ARG A 46 16.37 32.67 21.73
CA ARG A 46 17.78 33.04 21.85
C ARG A 46 18.48 31.95 22.67
N VAL A 47 19.36 31.20 22.04
CA VAL A 47 20.12 30.11 22.66
C VAL A 47 21.58 30.58 22.83
N GLU A 48 22.10 30.53 24.03
CA GLU A 48 23.48 30.86 24.33
C GLU A 48 24.34 29.59 24.16
N THR A 49 25.31 29.65 23.25
CA THR A 49 26.27 28.58 22.99
C THR A 49 27.69 29.12 23.34
N GLY A 50 28.02 29.07 24.62
CA GLY A 50 29.34 29.56 25.09
C GLY A 50 29.55 31.05 24.86
N THR A 51 30.39 31.42 23.88
CA THR A 51 30.71 32.81 23.55
C THR A 51 29.77 33.48 22.53
N THR A 52 28.86 32.72 21.92
CA THR A 52 27.93 33.21 20.86
C THR A 52 26.49 32.97 21.23
N SER A 53 25.60 33.91 20.94
CA SER A 53 24.15 33.76 21.05
C SER A 53 23.56 33.57 19.64
N ALA A 54 22.85 32.48 19.42
CA ALA A 54 22.12 32.23 18.16
C ALA A 54 20.61 32.41 18.37
N LEU A 55 19.94 33.04 17.40
CA LEU A 55 18.50 33.17 17.37
C LEU A 55 17.89 32.05 16.47
N ILE A 56 17.20 31.10 17.08
CA ILE A 56 16.49 30.06 16.36
C ILE A 56 15.10 30.56 16.05
N GLY A 57 14.81 30.81 14.78
CA GLY A 57 13.50 31.33 14.34
C GLY A 57 12.39 30.28 14.49
N ILE A 58 11.18 30.73 14.86
CA ILE A 58 10.00 29.87 14.86
C ILE A 58 9.50 29.74 13.41
N PRO A 59 9.41 28.51 12.84
CA PRO A 59 8.90 28.30 11.49
C PRO A 59 7.53 28.96 11.26
N VAL A 60 7.36 29.61 10.12
CA VAL A 60 6.13 30.28 9.76
C VAL A 60 4.94 29.32 9.80
N LEU A 61 5.15 28.05 9.45
CA LEU A 61 4.12 27.01 9.48
C LEU A 61 3.56 26.77 10.90
N ILE A 62 4.40 26.82 11.93
CA ILE A 62 3.96 26.73 13.34
C ILE A 62 3.07 27.90 13.70
N ARG A 63 3.45 29.12 13.32
CA ARG A 63 2.62 30.31 13.58
C ARG A 63 1.27 30.22 12.91
N ILE A 64 1.24 29.85 11.64
CA ILE A 64 -0.02 29.66 10.89
C ILE A 64 -0.87 28.57 11.54
N ALA A 65 -0.29 27.45 11.93
CA ALA A 65 -1.01 26.35 12.57
C ALA A 65 -1.64 26.80 13.91
N VAL A 66 -0.89 27.50 14.74
CA VAL A 66 -1.36 28.00 16.05
C VAL A 66 -2.50 29.01 15.90
N ILE A 67 -2.39 29.96 14.95
CA ILE A 67 -3.47 30.90 14.63
C ILE A 67 -4.72 30.15 14.16
N ALA A 68 -4.54 29.27 13.18
CA ALA A 68 -5.64 28.46 12.63
C ALA A 68 -6.34 27.67 13.75
N GLY A 69 -5.58 27.02 14.65
CA GLY A 69 -6.13 26.27 15.77
C GLY A 69 -7.04 27.10 16.66
N ALA A 70 -6.59 28.26 17.07
CA ALA A 70 -7.37 29.16 17.90
C ALA A 70 -8.61 29.73 17.19
N VAL A 71 -8.44 30.18 15.94
CA VAL A 71 -9.54 30.75 15.13
C VAL A 71 -10.61 29.70 14.85
N PHE A 72 -10.21 28.48 14.46
CA PHE A 72 -11.18 27.43 14.17
C PHE A 72 -11.83 26.85 15.43
N ALA A 73 -11.17 26.83 16.60
CA ALA A 73 -11.80 26.49 17.87
C ALA A 73 -12.87 27.48 18.24
N LEU A 74 -12.59 28.79 18.11
CA LEU A 74 -13.54 29.87 18.34
C LEU A 74 -14.70 29.80 17.35
N ALA A 75 -14.41 29.67 16.06
CA ALA A 75 -15.43 29.57 15.01
C ALA A 75 -16.35 28.35 15.23
N GLY A 76 -15.81 27.21 15.60
CA GLY A 76 -16.56 25.99 15.93
C GLY A 76 -17.52 26.22 17.09
N THR A 77 -17.07 26.88 18.14
CA THR A 77 -17.88 27.21 19.32
C THR A 77 -19.03 28.18 18.96
N VAL A 78 -18.73 29.21 18.17
CA VAL A 78 -19.73 30.21 17.70
C VAL A 78 -20.75 29.53 16.78
N LEU A 79 -20.34 28.69 15.85
CA LEU A 79 -21.22 28.00 14.92
C LEU A 79 -22.19 27.02 15.60
N ILE A 80 -21.83 26.46 16.74
CA ILE A 80 -22.78 25.67 17.57
C ILE A 80 -23.87 26.55 18.12
N PHE A 81 -23.53 27.75 18.57
CA PHE A 81 -24.51 28.73 19.05
C PHE A 81 -25.54 29.05 17.96
N PHE A 82 -25.09 29.25 16.73
CA PHE A 82 -25.96 29.52 15.57
C PHE A 82 -26.62 28.27 14.98
N LYS A 83 -26.62 27.15 15.67
CA LYS A 83 -27.23 25.87 15.25
C LYS A 83 -26.71 25.32 13.91
N ARG A 84 -25.45 25.55 13.58
CA ARG A 84 -24.76 25.03 12.38
C ARG A 84 -23.82 23.88 12.74
N PRO A 85 -24.32 22.67 13.09
CA PRO A 85 -23.51 21.61 13.69
C PRO A 85 -22.46 21.06 12.73
N VAL A 86 -22.73 20.96 11.42
CA VAL A 86 -21.78 20.44 10.44
C VAL A 86 -20.58 21.36 10.27
N LEU A 87 -20.83 22.68 10.13
CA LEU A 87 -19.74 23.65 10.01
C LEU A 87 -18.94 23.75 11.31
N SER A 88 -19.60 23.65 12.46
CA SER A 88 -18.94 23.58 13.76
C SER A 88 -18.04 22.34 13.87
N GLY A 89 -18.52 21.15 13.46
CA GLY A 89 -17.74 19.93 13.46
C GLY A 89 -16.50 20.02 12.60
N LEU A 90 -16.61 20.57 11.39
CA LEU A 90 -15.47 20.81 10.50
C LEU A 90 -14.45 21.77 11.12
N SER A 91 -14.91 22.87 11.75
CA SER A 91 -14.03 23.82 12.44
C SER A 91 -13.25 23.13 13.58
N PHE A 92 -13.89 22.27 14.37
CA PHE A 92 -13.19 21.53 15.43
C PHE A 92 -12.22 20.47 14.90
N ILE A 93 -12.49 19.84 13.75
CA ILE A 93 -11.52 18.94 13.09
C ILE A 93 -10.28 19.71 12.70
N ILE A 94 -10.42 20.87 12.08
CA ILE A 94 -9.29 21.73 11.70
C ILE A 94 -8.50 22.14 12.94
N SER A 95 -9.18 22.58 14.00
CA SER A 95 -8.54 22.93 15.27
C SER A 95 -7.77 21.75 15.88
N ALA A 96 -8.30 20.51 15.80
CA ALA A 96 -7.64 19.31 16.32
C ALA A 96 -6.40 18.87 15.49
N ILE A 97 -6.35 19.21 14.21
CA ILE A 97 -5.20 18.89 13.34
C ILE A 97 -4.02 19.84 13.61
N THR A 98 -4.26 21.06 14.05
CA THR A 98 -3.21 22.07 14.21
C THR A 98 -2.10 21.68 15.19
N PRO A 99 -2.35 21.03 16.35
CA PRO A 99 -1.29 20.48 17.18
C PRO A 99 -0.40 19.45 16.45
N LEU A 100 -0.98 18.60 15.58
CA LEU A 100 -0.21 17.64 14.80
C LEU A 100 0.71 18.33 13.78
N VAL A 101 0.27 19.44 13.18
CA VAL A 101 1.10 20.25 12.28
C VAL A 101 2.26 20.87 13.06
N VAL A 102 2.03 21.34 14.27
CA VAL A 102 3.10 21.84 15.16
C VAL A 102 4.11 20.71 15.48
N LEU A 103 3.61 19.52 15.80
CA LEU A 103 4.46 18.33 16.06
C LEU A 103 5.39 18.01 14.88
N ILE A 104 4.84 17.97 13.67
CA ILE A 104 5.61 17.65 12.45
C ILE A 104 6.61 18.77 12.15
N SER A 105 6.22 20.03 12.33
CA SER A 105 7.05 21.18 12.04
C SER A 105 8.23 21.35 13.02
N THR A 106 8.20 20.70 14.19
CA THR A 106 9.34 20.70 15.12
C THR A 106 10.56 19.95 14.57
N ALA A 107 10.37 19.04 13.60
CA ALA A 107 11.46 18.38 12.90
C ALA A 107 12.32 19.38 12.10
N SER A 108 11.74 20.46 11.59
CA SER A 108 12.50 21.51 10.89
C SER A 108 13.34 22.36 11.87
N ILE A 109 12.86 22.59 13.07
CA ILE A 109 13.65 23.26 14.14
C ILE A 109 14.86 22.39 14.50
N GLN A 110 14.69 21.08 14.56
CA GLN A 110 15.78 20.16 14.89
C GLN A 110 16.87 20.14 13.80
N SER A 111 16.52 20.31 12.52
CA SER A 111 17.50 20.42 11.43
C SER A 111 18.34 21.71 11.53
N ASP A 112 17.69 22.83 11.86
CA ASP A 112 18.38 24.12 12.02
C ASP A 112 19.33 24.12 13.21
N VAL A 113 18.95 23.43 14.29
CA VAL A 113 19.73 23.29 15.52
C VAL A 113 20.96 22.39 15.32
N THR A 114 20.82 21.31 14.55
CA THR A 114 21.96 20.46 14.20
C THR A 114 23.00 21.20 13.34
N ALA A 115 22.55 22.10 12.48
CA ALA A 115 23.42 22.97 11.69
C ALA A 115 24.26 23.93 12.57
N LEU A 116 23.80 24.25 13.80
CA LEU A 116 24.48 25.09 14.80
C LEU A 116 25.35 24.28 15.79
N ASN A 117 25.59 22.98 15.53
CA ASN A 117 26.36 22.09 16.42
C ASN A 117 25.78 21.91 17.84
N ILE A 118 24.47 22.08 18.00
CA ILE A 118 23.78 21.83 19.27
C ILE A 118 23.31 20.38 19.28
N SER A 119 23.88 19.56 20.11
CA SER A 119 23.76 18.10 20.03
C SER A 119 22.38 17.51 20.41
N HIS A 120 21.54 18.23 21.18
CA HIS A 120 20.24 17.73 21.61
C HIS A 120 19.21 18.86 21.81
N VAL A 121 18.10 18.78 21.09
CA VAL A 121 16.88 19.53 21.38
C VAL A 121 15.78 18.54 21.68
N THR A 122 15.17 18.65 22.85
CA THR A 122 13.98 17.89 23.17
C THR A 122 12.76 18.81 23.19
N VAL A 123 11.71 18.43 22.48
CA VAL A 123 10.44 19.15 22.48
C VAL A 123 9.45 18.37 23.33
N GLY A 124 9.03 18.96 24.45
CA GLY A 124 8.00 18.42 25.32
C GLY A 124 6.66 19.09 25.04
N TYR A 125 5.60 18.30 24.93
CA TYR A 125 4.25 18.81 24.77
C TYR A 125 3.55 18.82 26.13
N MET A 126 2.95 19.98 26.45
CA MET A 126 2.28 20.17 27.73
C MET A 126 0.78 19.82 27.65
N VAL A 127 0.15 19.68 28.81
CA VAL A 127 -1.28 19.34 28.93
C VAL A 127 -2.20 20.16 28.02
N PRO A 128 -2.03 21.49 27.85
CA PRO A 128 -2.87 22.27 26.92
C PRO A 128 -2.82 21.82 25.47
N PHE A 129 -1.65 21.37 24.99
CA PHE A 129 -1.50 20.83 23.63
C PHE A 129 -2.36 19.57 23.42
N ILE A 130 -2.26 18.61 24.37
CA ILE A 130 -3.03 17.38 24.34
C ILE A 130 -4.53 17.69 24.50
N TYR A 131 -4.88 18.64 25.35
CA TYR A 131 -6.26 19.05 25.53
C TYR A 131 -6.88 19.59 24.22
N VAL A 132 -6.21 20.49 23.50
CA VAL A 132 -6.72 21.04 22.24
C VAL A 132 -6.96 19.94 21.20
N LEU A 133 -6.05 18.97 21.11
CA LEU A 133 -6.20 17.84 20.20
C LEU A 133 -7.39 16.96 20.59
N VAL A 134 -7.48 16.54 21.85
CA VAL A 134 -8.54 15.64 22.32
C VAL A 134 -9.89 16.35 22.34
N ALA A 135 -9.95 17.56 22.87
CA ALA A 135 -11.18 18.36 22.94
C ALA A 135 -11.71 18.70 21.55
N GLY A 136 -10.80 19.03 20.60
CA GLY A 136 -11.18 19.27 19.21
C GLY A 136 -11.84 18.04 18.56
N LEU A 137 -11.27 16.86 18.75
CA LEU A 137 -11.84 15.59 18.25
C LEU A 137 -13.20 15.28 18.92
N VAL A 138 -13.29 15.40 20.24
CA VAL A 138 -14.54 15.18 20.97
C VAL A 138 -15.62 16.17 20.52
N CYS A 139 -15.31 17.44 20.37
CA CYS A 139 -16.22 18.45 19.88
C CYS A 139 -16.68 18.17 18.44
N ALA A 140 -15.78 17.72 17.57
CA ALA A 140 -16.10 17.33 16.21
C ALA A 140 -17.14 16.19 16.19
N VAL A 141 -16.89 15.13 16.96
CA VAL A 141 -17.81 13.97 17.06
C VAL A 141 -19.16 14.37 17.65
N LEU A 142 -19.19 15.18 18.71
CA LEU A 142 -20.43 15.60 19.38
C LEU A 142 -21.26 16.58 18.53
N SER A 143 -20.61 17.44 17.74
CA SER A 143 -21.30 18.46 16.93
C SER A 143 -21.86 17.89 15.63
N LEU A 144 -21.24 16.86 15.06
CA LEU A 144 -21.74 16.22 13.86
C LEU A 144 -22.99 15.39 14.18
N SER A 145 -24.11 15.72 13.51
CA SER A 145 -25.29 14.85 13.47
C SER A 145 -24.98 13.60 12.67
N THR A 146 -25.74 12.51 12.88
CA THR A 146 -25.58 11.27 12.08
C THR A 146 -25.59 11.53 10.57
N GLN A 147 -26.49 12.39 10.08
CA GLN A 147 -26.52 12.81 8.67
C GLN A 147 -25.30 13.65 8.25
N GLY A 148 -24.75 14.46 9.16
CA GLY A 148 -23.54 15.23 8.92
C GLY A 148 -22.31 14.36 8.85
N VAL A 149 -22.18 13.36 9.71
CA VAL A 149 -21.10 12.36 9.70
C VAL A 149 -21.15 11.56 8.41
N GLU A 150 -22.32 11.14 7.97
CA GLU A 150 -22.51 10.38 6.73
C GLU A 150 -22.11 11.20 5.49
N LYS A 151 -22.53 12.48 5.42
CA LYS A 151 -22.12 13.38 4.33
C LYS A 151 -20.61 13.63 4.32
N LEU A 152 -20.02 13.84 5.49
CA LEU A 152 -18.58 14.03 5.63
C LEU A 152 -17.80 12.77 5.23
N ALA A 153 -18.23 11.60 5.70
CA ALA A 153 -17.61 10.33 5.31
C ALA A 153 -17.70 10.11 3.80
N ARG A 154 -18.85 10.37 3.18
CA ARG A 154 -19.01 10.30 1.73
C ARG A 154 -18.09 11.25 1.00
N ALA A 155 -17.95 12.50 1.47
CA ALA A 155 -17.04 13.47 0.86
C ALA A 155 -15.57 13.04 0.98
N ILE A 156 -15.16 12.54 2.15
CA ILE A 156 -13.81 12.00 2.38
C ILE A 156 -13.53 10.82 1.45
N PHE A 157 -14.43 9.84 1.40
CA PHE A 157 -14.26 8.68 0.52
C PHE A 157 -14.21 9.07 -0.95
N LEU A 158 -15.07 10.02 -1.38
CA LEU A 158 -15.06 10.54 -2.74
C LEU A 158 -13.71 11.23 -3.06
N THR A 159 -13.22 12.06 -2.14
CA THR A 159 -11.92 12.74 -2.32
C THR A 159 -10.79 11.74 -2.45
N PHE A 160 -10.69 10.75 -1.56
CA PHE A 160 -9.66 9.72 -1.67
C PHE A 160 -9.80 8.86 -2.94
N ALA A 161 -11.02 8.56 -3.37
CA ALA A 161 -11.26 7.89 -4.63
C ALA A 161 -10.77 8.73 -5.83
N CYS A 162 -11.08 10.04 -5.84
CA CYS A 162 -10.60 10.94 -6.89
C CYS A 162 -9.07 11.06 -6.88
N VAL A 163 -8.44 11.18 -5.71
CA VAL A 163 -6.98 11.23 -5.57
C VAL A 163 -6.36 9.93 -6.07
N SER A 164 -6.93 8.78 -5.73
CA SER A 164 -6.44 7.48 -6.21
C SER A 164 -6.51 7.37 -7.74
N ILE A 165 -7.64 7.77 -8.34
CA ILE A 165 -7.79 7.77 -9.80
C ILE A 165 -6.79 8.75 -10.45
N ALA A 166 -6.67 9.96 -9.90
CA ALA A 166 -5.72 10.96 -10.41
C ALA A 166 -4.28 10.46 -10.33
N ALA A 167 -3.88 9.79 -9.25
CA ALA A 167 -2.56 9.21 -9.10
C ALA A 167 -2.29 8.13 -10.17
N VAL A 168 -3.23 7.22 -10.39
CA VAL A 168 -3.10 6.18 -11.42
C VAL A 168 -3.01 6.80 -12.82
N LEU A 169 -3.84 7.80 -13.14
CA LEU A 169 -3.78 8.52 -14.40
C LEU A 169 -2.43 9.23 -14.59
N THR A 170 -1.94 9.90 -13.55
CA THR A 170 -0.64 10.61 -13.59
C THR A 170 0.50 9.64 -13.85
N ILE A 171 0.55 8.51 -13.15
CA ILE A 171 1.56 7.46 -13.36
C ILE A 171 1.45 6.92 -14.79
N THR A 172 0.23 6.65 -15.26
CA THR A 172 0.00 6.15 -16.62
C THR A 172 0.52 7.15 -17.65
N VAL A 173 0.11 8.41 -17.59
CA VAL A 173 0.57 9.46 -18.51
C VAL A 173 2.10 9.60 -18.46
N TYR A 174 2.69 9.57 -17.26
CA TYR A 174 4.13 9.67 -17.11
C TYR A 174 4.88 8.51 -17.76
N ILE A 175 4.45 7.26 -17.55
CA ILE A 175 5.07 6.07 -18.16
C ILE A 175 4.97 6.13 -19.69
N PHE A 176 3.81 6.55 -20.23
CA PHE A 176 3.63 6.71 -21.67
C PHE A 176 4.53 7.81 -22.24
N SER A 177 4.57 8.98 -21.59
CA SER A 177 5.39 10.12 -22.04
C SER A 177 6.88 9.84 -21.99
N ALA A 178 7.34 9.04 -21.02
CA ALA A 178 8.76 8.68 -20.88
C ALA A 178 9.16 7.46 -21.72
N GLY A 179 8.26 6.49 -21.93
CA GLY A 179 8.56 5.23 -22.61
C GLY A 179 8.40 5.28 -24.14
N ILE A 180 7.40 6.02 -24.66
CA ILE A 180 7.15 6.09 -26.11
C ILE A 180 8.34 6.65 -26.89
N PRO A 181 9.00 7.76 -26.47
CA PRO A 181 10.15 8.29 -27.22
C PRO A 181 11.28 7.28 -27.37
N ALA A 182 11.60 6.52 -26.31
CA ALA A 182 12.62 5.48 -26.38
C ALA A 182 12.26 4.36 -27.37
N MET A 183 10.99 3.92 -27.37
CA MET A 183 10.54 2.92 -28.35
C MET A 183 10.58 3.43 -29.76
N ALA A 184 10.35 4.73 -29.99
CA ALA A 184 10.46 5.35 -31.33
C ALA A 184 11.92 5.44 -31.78
N GLU A 185 12.85 5.81 -30.88
CA GLU A 185 14.28 5.95 -31.17
C GLU A 185 14.95 4.58 -31.39
N ILE A 186 14.69 3.58 -30.58
CA ILE A 186 15.24 2.22 -30.69
C ILE A 186 14.60 1.46 -31.87
N GLY A 187 13.35 1.79 -32.18
CA GLY A 187 12.47 1.05 -33.08
C GLY A 187 11.64 0.00 -32.35
N VAL A 188 10.31 0.11 -32.43
CA VAL A 188 9.35 -0.71 -31.67
C VAL A 188 9.59 -2.20 -31.87
N PHE A 189 9.79 -2.67 -33.10
CA PHE A 189 10.03 -4.08 -33.38
C PHE A 189 11.37 -4.56 -32.82
N LYS A 190 12.44 -3.76 -32.94
CA LYS A 190 13.75 -4.10 -32.40
C LYS A 190 13.71 -4.15 -30.87
N PHE A 191 12.97 -3.24 -30.23
CA PHE A 191 12.78 -3.22 -28.78
C PHE A 191 12.02 -4.44 -28.30
N LEU A 192 10.86 -4.76 -28.89
CA LEU A 192 10.00 -5.84 -28.41
C LEU A 192 10.53 -7.24 -28.74
N PHE A 193 11.13 -7.43 -29.91
CA PHE A 193 11.55 -8.74 -30.41
C PHE A 193 13.07 -8.95 -30.40
N GLY A 194 13.84 -7.93 -30.05
CA GLY A 194 15.28 -8.08 -29.87
C GLY A 194 15.59 -9.02 -28.69
N THR A 195 16.66 -9.79 -28.84
CA THR A 195 17.08 -10.81 -27.86
C THR A 195 18.23 -10.37 -26.96
N THR A 196 18.86 -9.22 -27.27
CA THR A 196 20.03 -8.73 -26.55
C THR A 196 19.68 -7.49 -25.75
N TRP A 197 19.96 -7.50 -24.47
CA TRP A 197 19.88 -6.33 -23.59
C TRP A 197 21.30 -5.98 -23.13
N ASP A 198 21.85 -4.89 -23.68
CA ASP A 198 23.16 -4.37 -23.33
C ASP A 198 23.17 -2.85 -23.44
N ALA A 199 23.22 -2.19 -22.29
CA ALA A 199 23.23 -0.73 -22.21
C ALA A 199 24.53 -0.11 -22.74
N SER A 200 25.66 -0.84 -22.71
CA SER A 200 26.97 -0.34 -23.17
C SER A 200 27.03 -0.18 -24.68
N THR A 201 26.32 -1.05 -25.40
CA THR A 201 26.23 -1.05 -26.87
C THR A 201 24.93 -0.44 -27.39
N ASN A 202 24.09 0.15 -26.52
CA ASN A 202 22.77 0.69 -26.82
C ASN A 202 21.84 -0.34 -27.52
N GLN A 203 21.95 -1.60 -27.14
CA GLN A 203 21.07 -2.66 -27.61
C GLN A 203 20.01 -2.96 -26.54
N PHE A 204 18.76 -2.64 -26.82
CA PHE A 204 17.64 -2.71 -25.86
C PHE A 204 16.54 -3.65 -26.37
N GLY A 205 16.86 -4.93 -26.54
CA GLY A 205 15.90 -5.97 -26.90
C GLY A 205 15.32 -6.61 -25.63
N ILE A 206 14.00 -6.68 -25.49
CA ILE A 206 13.32 -7.15 -24.26
C ILE A 206 12.58 -8.48 -24.41
N LEU A 207 12.68 -9.15 -25.56
CA LEU A 207 11.99 -10.44 -25.78
C LEU A 207 12.29 -11.48 -24.69
N PRO A 208 13.56 -11.68 -24.26
CA PRO A 208 13.85 -12.62 -23.18
C PRO A 208 13.13 -12.26 -21.87
N LEU A 209 13.04 -10.97 -21.52
CA LEU A 209 12.39 -10.49 -20.31
C LEU A 209 10.86 -10.70 -20.36
N ILE A 210 10.26 -10.47 -21.52
CA ILE A 210 8.82 -10.72 -21.76
C ILE A 210 8.53 -12.20 -21.56
N LEU A 211 9.28 -13.07 -22.26
CA LEU A 211 9.08 -14.52 -22.19
C LEU A 211 9.34 -15.07 -20.79
N ALA A 212 10.39 -14.60 -20.11
CA ALA A 212 10.66 -14.97 -18.72
C ALA A 212 9.50 -14.61 -17.79
N SER A 213 8.96 -13.38 -17.92
CA SER A 213 7.83 -12.94 -17.11
C SER A 213 6.56 -13.76 -17.38
N ILE A 214 6.29 -14.09 -18.64
CA ILE A 214 5.15 -14.94 -19.03
C ILE A 214 5.34 -16.37 -18.49
N CYS A 215 6.48 -17.00 -18.77
CA CYS A 215 6.76 -18.37 -18.36
C CYS A 215 6.77 -18.51 -16.83
N GLY A 216 7.38 -17.55 -16.12
CA GLY A 216 7.40 -17.53 -14.66
C GLY A 216 5.99 -17.39 -14.06
N THR A 217 5.20 -16.48 -14.57
CA THR A 217 3.81 -16.28 -14.13
C THR A 217 2.94 -17.50 -14.43
N VAL A 218 2.97 -18.00 -15.67
CA VAL A 218 2.18 -19.17 -16.07
C VAL A 218 2.58 -20.40 -15.24
N GLY A 219 3.89 -20.63 -15.06
CA GLY A 219 4.38 -21.72 -14.22
C GLY A 219 3.90 -21.62 -12.77
N ALA A 220 3.96 -20.42 -12.18
CA ALA A 220 3.46 -20.18 -10.83
C ALA A 220 1.94 -20.41 -10.70
N ILE A 221 1.17 -20.03 -11.71
CA ILE A 221 -0.28 -20.22 -11.75
C ILE A 221 -0.63 -21.71 -11.88
N ILE A 222 0.05 -22.45 -12.74
CA ILE A 222 -0.18 -23.90 -12.93
C ILE A 222 -0.02 -24.66 -11.62
N ILE A 223 0.90 -24.25 -10.76
CA ILE A 223 1.14 -24.87 -9.45
C ILE A 223 0.25 -24.24 -8.38
N GLY A 224 0.25 -22.92 -8.27
CA GLY A 224 -0.37 -22.18 -7.15
C GLY A 224 -1.89 -22.20 -7.18
N VAL A 225 -2.52 -22.13 -8.38
CA VAL A 225 -4.00 -22.07 -8.48
C VAL A 225 -4.64 -23.38 -8.02
N PRO A 226 -4.25 -24.57 -8.53
CA PRO A 226 -4.84 -25.81 -8.03
C PRO A 226 -4.65 -26.02 -6.54
N ILE A 227 -3.44 -25.78 -6.03
CA ILE A 227 -3.14 -25.92 -4.60
C ILE A 227 -3.97 -24.94 -3.78
N GLY A 228 -4.04 -23.67 -4.19
CA GLY A 228 -4.80 -22.64 -3.47
C GLY A 228 -6.29 -22.94 -3.45
N ILE A 229 -6.91 -23.30 -4.58
CA ILE A 229 -8.34 -23.62 -4.65
C ILE A 229 -8.65 -24.88 -3.83
N LEU A 230 -7.87 -25.95 -3.97
CA LEU A 230 -8.11 -27.19 -3.22
C LEU A 230 -7.92 -27.00 -1.71
N THR A 231 -6.95 -26.18 -1.29
CA THR A 231 -6.76 -25.81 0.12
C THR A 231 -7.98 -25.03 0.64
N ALA A 232 -8.49 -24.06 -0.11
CA ALA A 232 -9.69 -23.31 0.28
C ALA A 232 -10.93 -24.22 0.39
N VAL A 233 -11.12 -25.11 -0.57
CA VAL A 233 -12.21 -26.11 -0.55
C VAL A 233 -12.06 -27.03 0.68
N PHE A 234 -10.86 -27.52 0.92
CA PHE A 234 -10.59 -28.36 2.11
C PHE A 234 -10.94 -27.62 3.41
N LEU A 235 -10.49 -26.40 3.58
CA LEU A 235 -10.71 -25.61 4.80
C LEU A 235 -12.18 -25.25 5.02
N THR A 236 -12.93 -25.01 3.92
CA THR A 236 -14.31 -24.54 4.00
C THR A 236 -15.33 -25.69 4.13
N GLU A 237 -15.07 -26.78 3.42
CA GLU A 237 -16.08 -27.84 3.20
C GLU A 237 -15.77 -29.15 3.94
N ILE A 238 -14.48 -29.46 4.19
CA ILE A 238 -14.05 -30.80 4.62
C ILE A 238 -13.39 -30.76 6.00
N ALA A 239 -12.59 -29.73 6.28
CA ALA A 239 -11.76 -29.67 7.47
C ALA A 239 -12.59 -29.62 8.76
N ARG A 240 -12.20 -30.43 9.76
CA ARG A 240 -12.74 -30.28 11.11
C ARG A 240 -12.41 -28.90 11.68
N PRO A 241 -13.28 -28.30 12.53
CA PRO A 241 -13.04 -26.97 13.08
C PRO A 241 -11.69 -26.80 13.79
N ARG A 242 -11.16 -27.86 14.39
CA ARG A 242 -9.83 -27.83 15.06
C ARG A 242 -8.70 -27.67 14.06
N VAL A 243 -8.77 -28.35 12.91
CA VAL A 243 -7.76 -28.29 11.83
C VAL A 243 -7.81 -26.92 11.16
N ALA A 244 -9.02 -26.43 10.84
CA ALA A 244 -9.19 -25.10 10.23
C ALA A 244 -8.63 -23.98 11.13
N LYS A 245 -8.83 -24.07 12.47
CA LYS A 245 -8.29 -23.10 13.44
C LYS A 245 -6.75 -23.02 13.46
N ILE A 246 -6.05 -24.06 13.03
CA ILE A 246 -4.58 -24.08 12.98
C ILE A 246 -4.08 -23.63 11.61
N ILE A 247 -4.69 -24.14 10.53
CA ILE A 247 -4.20 -23.89 9.16
C ILE A 247 -4.55 -22.47 8.71
N HIS A 248 -5.71 -21.93 9.05
CA HIS A 248 -6.12 -20.58 8.62
C HIS A 248 -5.16 -19.49 9.10
N PRO A 249 -4.78 -19.38 10.39
CA PRO A 249 -3.77 -18.42 10.82
C PRO A 249 -2.40 -18.65 10.18
N ALA A 250 -2.01 -19.89 9.88
CA ALA A 250 -0.75 -20.16 9.18
C ALA A 250 -0.75 -19.59 7.76
N ILE A 251 -1.88 -19.70 7.04
CA ILE A 251 -2.04 -19.09 5.70
C ILE A 251 -2.07 -17.57 5.79
N GLU A 252 -2.72 -17.00 6.81
CA GLU A 252 -2.73 -15.56 7.05
C GLU A 252 -1.32 -15.02 7.37
N LEU A 253 -0.54 -15.73 8.18
CA LEU A 253 0.86 -15.42 8.43
C LEU A 253 1.68 -15.43 7.14
N LEU A 254 1.52 -16.47 6.30
CA LEU A 254 2.18 -16.52 4.99
C LEU A 254 1.79 -15.32 4.12
N ALA A 255 0.53 -14.89 4.12
CA ALA A 255 0.10 -13.70 3.37
C ALA A 255 0.77 -12.41 3.86
N GLY A 256 1.12 -12.34 5.15
CA GLY A 256 1.76 -11.19 5.79
C GLY A 256 3.29 -11.14 5.65
N ILE A 257 3.93 -12.21 5.20
CA ILE A 257 5.40 -12.24 5.03
C ILE A 257 5.82 -11.29 3.89
N PRO A 258 6.79 -10.37 4.11
CA PRO A 258 7.35 -9.54 3.05
C PRO A 258 7.99 -10.38 1.92
N SER A 259 7.83 -9.96 0.67
CA SER A 259 8.34 -10.73 -0.50
C SER A 259 9.85 -10.96 -0.47
N VAL A 260 10.62 -10.03 0.10
CA VAL A 260 12.07 -10.18 0.30
C VAL A 260 12.39 -11.41 1.14
N VAL A 261 11.60 -11.73 2.16
CA VAL A 261 11.82 -12.91 3.02
C VAL A 261 11.58 -14.20 2.23
N TYR A 262 10.57 -14.22 1.36
CA TYR A 262 10.35 -15.32 0.43
C TYR A 262 11.55 -15.51 -0.53
N GLY A 263 12.08 -14.41 -1.06
CA GLY A 263 13.26 -14.42 -1.91
C GLY A 263 14.49 -14.95 -1.18
N PHE A 264 14.69 -14.51 0.06
CA PHE A 264 15.78 -14.99 0.93
C PHE A 264 15.65 -16.49 1.23
N PHE A 265 14.44 -16.95 1.58
CA PHE A 265 14.17 -18.39 1.72
C PHE A 265 14.45 -19.15 0.42
N GLY A 266 14.04 -18.60 -0.72
CA GLY A 266 14.30 -19.17 -2.04
C GLY A 266 15.80 -19.33 -2.31
N MET A 267 16.58 -18.30 -2.03
CA MET A 267 18.04 -18.30 -2.19
C MET A 267 18.73 -19.31 -1.28
N LEU A 268 18.29 -19.44 -0.02
CA LEU A 268 18.96 -20.32 0.96
C LEU A 268 18.51 -21.78 0.86
N VAL A 269 17.27 -22.05 0.42
CA VAL A 269 16.71 -23.41 0.45
C VAL A 269 16.40 -23.93 -0.95
N ILE A 270 15.67 -23.18 -1.79
CA ILE A 270 15.20 -23.66 -3.08
C ILE A 270 16.33 -23.70 -4.11
N VAL A 271 17.14 -22.66 -4.19
CA VAL A 271 18.27 -22.57 -5.13
C VAL A 271 19.28 -23.70 -4.86
N PRO A 272 19.75 -23.95 -3.62
CA PRO A 272 20.62 -25.10 -3.34
C PRO A 272 19.96 -26.46 -3.60
N ALA A 273 18.66 -26.59 -3.31
CA ALA A 273 17.93 -27.84 -3.58
C ALA A 273 17.86 -28.12 -5.09
N ILE A 274 17.58 -27.12 -5.94
CA ILE A 274 17.59 -27.27 -7.40
C ILE A 274 18.97 -27.62 -7.89
N ARG A 275 20.03 -26.97 -7.39
CA ARG A 275 21.41 -27.28 -7.73
C ARG A 275 21.77 -28.74 -7.40
N ALA A 276 21.32 -29.22 -6.24
CA ALA A 276 21.56 -30.60 -5.81
C ALA A 276 20.76 -31.63 -6.62
N MET A 277 19.56 -31.30 -7.08
CA MET A 277 18.73 -32.18 -7.92
C MET A 277 19.22 -32.27 -9.37
N PHE A 278 19.88 -31.21 -9.87
CA PHE A 278 20.35 -31.13 -11.27
C PHE A 278 21.84 -30.77 -11.32
N PRO A 279 22.74 -31.64 -10.83
CA PRO A 279 24.17 -31.37 -10.76
C PRO A 279 24.77 -31.18 -12.15
N GLY A 280 25.55 -30.11 -12.32
CA GLY A 280 26.21 -29.79 -13.60
C GLY A 280 25.30 -29.15 -14.67
N GLN A 281 23.97 -29.07 -14.44
CA GLN A 281 23.04 -28.48 -15.40
C GLN A 281 22.64 -27.04 -15.03
N THR A 282 22.74 -26.68 -13.76
CA THR A 282 22.36 -25.35 -13.26
C THR A 282 23.19 -24.94 -12.05
N ILE A 283 23.36 -23.63 -11.88
CA ILE A 283 23.91 -23.04 -10.64
C ILE A 283 22.84 -22.94 -9.52
N GLY A 284 21.57 -23.29 -9.86
CA GLY A 284 20.43 -23.25 -8.95
C GLY A 284 19.54 -22.02 -9.16
N ASP A 285 20.13 -20.84 -9.36
CA ASP A 285 19.38 -19.63 -9.76
C ASP A 285 18.77 -19.88 -11.15
N SER A 286 17.44 -19.85 -11.23
CA SER A 286 16.76 -20.33 -12.44
C SER A 286 15.32 -19.86 -12.54
N LEU A 287 14.73 -20.00 -13.72
CA LEU A 287 13.30 -19.80 -13.94
C LEU A 287 12.49 -20.75 -13.04
N LEU A 288 12.94 -21.97 -12.81
CA LEU A 288 12.27 -22.95 -11.93
C LEU A 288 12.21 -22.46 -10.48
N ALA A 289 13.31 -21.90 -9.97
CA ALA A 289 13.34 -21.32 -8.62
C ALA A 289 12.34 -20.16 -8.50
N ALA A 290 12.29 -19.28 -9.51
CA ALA A 290 11.33 -18.17 -9.56
C ALA A 290 9.89 -18.70 -9.61
N ILE A 291 9.58 -19.72 -10.42
CA ILE A 291 8.25 -20.35 -10.51
C ILE A 291 7.81 -20.89 -9.14
N ILE A 292 8.69 -21.62 -8.45
CA ILE A 292 8.35 -22.21 -7.15
C ILE A 292 8.05 -21.12 -6.11
N ILE A 293 8.90 -20.10 -6.02
CA ILE A 293 8.69 -18.99 -5.08
C ILE A 293 7.41 -18.22 -5.39
N LEU A 294 7.18 -17.88 -6.65
CA LEU A 294 5.96 -17.22 -7.08
C LEU A 294 4.72 -18.06 -6.77
N ALA A 295 4.77 -19.38 -7.00
CA ALA A 295 3.68 -20.30 -6.68
C ALA A 295 3.36 -20.28 -5.18
N ILE A 296 4.38 -20.36 -4.32
CA ILE A 296 4.18 -20.27 -2.85
C ILE A 296 3.54 -18.95 -2.46
N MET A 297 3.98 -17.83 -3.04
CA MET A 297 3.49 -16.50 -2.71
C MET A 297 2.04 -16.22 -3.15
N VAL A 298 1.56 -16.83 -4.23
CA VAL A 298 0.19 -16.61 -4.71
C VAL A 298 -0.84 -17.46 -3.96
N ILE A 299 -0.44 -18.60 -3.37
CA ILE A 299 -1.32 -19.53 -2.66
C ILE A 299 -2.16 -18.83 -1.58
N PRO A 300 -1.61 -18.06 -0.62
CA PRO A 300 -2.40 -17.42 0.41
C PRO A 300 -3.49 -16.48 -0.13
N THR A 301 -3.16 -15.72 -1.17
CA THR A 301 -4.11 -14.80 -1.82
C THR A 301 -5.28 -15.57 -2.45
N ILE A 302 -4.99 -16.65 -3.16
CA ILE A 302 -6.00 -17.50 -3.80
C ILE A 302 -6.84 -18.21 -2.76
N VAL A 303 -6.25 -18.73 -1.69
CA VAL A 303 -6.96 -19.41 -0.60
C VAL A 303 -7.95 -18.46 0.05
N ASN A 304 -7.51 -17.29 0.51
CA ASN A 304 -8.35 -16.35 1.25
C ASN A 304 -9.55 -15.87 0.42
N VAL A 305 -9.33 -15.50 -0.84
CA VAL A 305 -10.42 -15.02 -1.70
C VAL A 305 -11.37 -16.16 -2.08
N THR A 306 -10.84 -17.36 -2.36
CA THR A 306 -11.65 -18.55 -2.69
C THR A 306 -12.48 -19.00 -1.48
N GLU A 307 -11.89 -19.01 -0.29
CA GLU A 307 -12.60 -19.36 0.95
C GLU A 307 -13.78 -18.41 1.19
N ASN A 308 -13.57 -17.10 1.08
CA ASN A 308 -14.63 -16.11 1.21
C ASN A 308 -15.73 -16.31 0.17
N ALA A 309 -15.36 -16.64 -1.06
CA ALA A 309 -16.32 -16.92 -2.12
C ALA A 309 -17.16 -18.19 -1.85
N LEU A 310 -16.54 -19.25 -1.35
CA LEU A 310 -17.23 -20.50 -0.97
C LEU A 310 -18.17 -20.28 0.22
N ARG A 311 -17.74 -19.51 1.22
CA ARG A 311 -18.56 -19.15 2.40
C ARG A 311 -19.77 -18.29 2.04
N ALA A 312 -19.69 -17.49 0.97
CA ALA A 312 -20.76 -16.65 0.50
C ALA A 312 -21.88 -17.43 -0.24
N VAL A 313 -21.67 -18.71 -0.58
CA VAL A 313 -22.70 -19.55 -1.22
C VAL A 313 -23.81 -19.86 -0.18
N PRO A 314 -25.09 -19.57 -0.50
CA PRO A 314 -26.20 -19.83 0.41
C PRO A 314 -26.27 -21.32 0.83
N LYS A 315 -26.49 -21.58 2.11
CA LYS A 315 -26.61 -22.95 2.64
C LYS A 315 -27.73 -23.75 1.97
N SER A 316 -28.82 -23.09 1.57
CA SER A 316 -29.93 -23.70 0.86
C SER A 316 -29.53 -24.45 -0.40
N TYR A 317 -28.49 -24.02 -1.10
CA TYR A 317 -28.00 -24.73 -2.30
C TYR A 317 -27.41 -26.10 -1.92
N ARG A 318 -26.69 -26.18 -0.82
CA ARG A 318 -26.12 -27.44 -0.31
C ARG A 318 -27.21 -28.35 0.22
N GLU A 319 -28.14 -27.81 1.02
CA GLU A 319 -29.26 -28.55 1.61
C GLU A 319 -30.17 -29.14 0.53
N ALA A 320 -30.50 -28.35 -0.52
CA ALA A 320 -31.29 -28.83 -1.65
C ALA A 320 -30.58 -29.98 -2.38
N SER A 321 -29.28 -29.86 -2.64
CA SER A 321 -28.49 -30.91 -3.30
C SER A 321 -28.46 -32.21 -2.49
N LEU A 322 -28.22 -32.10 -1.18
CA LEU A 322 -28.22 -33.26 -0.27
C LEU A 322 -29.62 -33.87 -0.14
N GLY A 323 -30.67 -33.04 -0.07
CA GLY A 323 -32.06 -33.49 -0.05
C GLY A 323 -32.48 -34.27 -1.29
N LEU A 324 -31.87 -33.99 -2.46
CA LEU A 324 -32.01 -34.75 -3.70
C LEU A 324 -31.15 -36.03 -3.75
N GLY A 325 -30.48 -36.39 -2.64
CA GLY A 325 -29.71 -37.62 -2.53
C GLY A 325 -28.25 -37.51 -3.08
N ALA A 326 -27.75 -36.29 -3.38
CA ALA A 326 -26.37 -36.14 -3.79
C ALA A 326 -25.42 -36.37 -2.59
N THR A 327 -24.26 -36.99 -2.83
CA THR A 327 -23.23 -37.15 -1.81
C THR A 327 -22.58 -35.78 -1.49
N PRO A 328 -22.01 -35.57 -0.27
CA PRO A 328 -21.32 -34.35 0.10
C PRO A 328 -20.25 -33.92 -0.92
N ILE A 329 -19.42 -34.85 -1.35
CA ILE A 329 -18.37 -34.59 -2.35
C ILE A 329 -18.97 -34.12 -3.68
N ARG A 330 -20.04 -34.77 -4.16
CA ARG A 330 -20.73 -34.38 -5.38
C ARG A 330 -21.34 -32.98 -5.24
N THR A 331 -21.91 -32.65 -4.08
CA THR A 331 -22.45 -31.32 -3.78
C THR A 331 -21.35 -30.25 -3.85
N ILE A 332 -20.17 -30.50 -3.27
CA ILE A 332 -19.03 -29.57 -3.31
C ILE A 332 -18.65 -29.27 -4.78
N PHE A 333 -18.34 -30.30 -5.57
CA PHE A 333 -17.81 -30.11 -6.91
C PHE A 333 -18.86 -29.72 -7.95
N LYS A 334 -20.13 -30.10 -7.80
CA LYS A 334 -21.20 -29.84 -8.78
C LYS A 334 -22.12 -28.68 -8.42
N VAL A 335 -22.13 -28.24 -7.16
CA VAL A 335 -23.00 -27.14 -6.70
C VAL A 335 -22.20 -26.01 -6.07
N THR A 336 -21.41 -26.26 -5.01
CA THR A 336 -20.75 -25.20 -4.24
C THR A 336 -19.66 -24.48 -5.06
N ILE A 337 -18.73 -25.22 -5.67
CA ILE A 337 -17.65 -24.63 -6.49
C ILE A 337 -18.21 -23.89 -7.71
N PRO A 338 -19.15 -24.45 -8.51
CA PRO A 338 -19.75 -23.70 -9.61
C PRO A 338 -20.53 -22.46 -9.16
N ALA A 339 -21.19 -22.50 -8.00
CA ALA A 339 -21.89 -21.33 -7.45
C ALA A 339 -20.90 -20.22 -7.03
N ALA A 340 -19.73 -20.58 -6.50
CA ALA A 340 -18.67 -19.65 -6.06
C ALA A 340 -17.72 -19.20 -7.19
N ARG A 341 -17.90 -19.67 -8.44
CA ARG A 341 -16.91 -19.54 -9.53
C ARG A 341 -16.45 -18.11 -9.79
N SER A 342 -17.33 -17.11 -9.69
CA SER A 342 -16.97 -15.72 -9.93
C SER A 342 -15.99 -15.20 -8.88
N GLY A 343 -16.18 -15.57 -7.61
CA GLY A 343 -15.27 -15.24 -6.53
C GLY A 343 -13.96 -16.01 -6.60
N ILE A 344 -13.99 -17.31 -6.96
CA ILE A 344 -12.80 -18.12 -7.20
C ILE A 344 -11.95 -17.50 -8.32
N LEU A 345 -12.56 -17.13 -9.45
CA LEU A 345 -11.87 -16.44 -10.54
C LEU A 345 -11.26 -15.11 -10.08
N SER A 346 -11.96 -14.35 -9.23
CA SER A 346 -11.38 -13.13 -8.65
C SER A 346 -10.13 -13.40 -7.81
N GLY A 347 -10.11 -14.49 -7.04
CA GLY A 347 -8.94 -14.94 -6.30
C GLY A 347 -7.76 -15.30 -7.23
N VAL A 348 -8.04 -15.99 -8.31
CA VAL A 348 -7.04 -16.32 -9.34
C VAL A 348 -6.48 -15.05 -9.98
N ILE A 349 -7.33 -14.10 -10.37
CA ILE A 349 -6.92 -12.82 -10.98
C ILE A 349 -5.98 -12.04 -10.05
N LEU A 350 -6.33 -11.95 -8.75
CA LEU A 350 -5.49 -11.29 -7.76
C LEU A 350 -4.14 -12.00 -7.59
N GLY A 351 -4.14 -13.33 -7.58
CA GLY A 351 -2.92 -14.12 -7.56
C GLY A 351 -2.02 -13.89 -8.78
N VAL A 352 -2.63 -13.88 -9.98
CA VAL A 352 -1.93 -13.58 -11.25
C VAL A 352 -1.33 -12.17 -11.22
N GLY A 353 -2.11 -11.17 -10.83
CA GLY A 353 -1.61 -9.79 -10.72
C GLY A 353 -0.43 -9.67 -9.77
N ARG A 354 -0.45 -10.39 -8.63
CA ARG A 354 0.65 -10.45 -7.68
C ARG A 354 1.89 -11.12 -8.29
N ALA A 355 1.72 -12.24 -9.02
CA ALA A 355 2.84 -12.95 -9.65
C ALA A 355 3.53 -12.11 -10.72
N ILE A 356 2.76 -11.40 -11.57
CA ILE A 356 3.32 -10.54 -12.62
C ILE A 356 4.09 -9.35 -12.03
N GLY A 357 3.57 -8.77 -10.94
CA GLY A 357 4.17 -7.60 -10.30
C GLY A 357 5.32 -7.91 -9.34
N GLU A 358 5.59 -9.18 -9.06
CA GLU A 358 6.63 -9.54 -8.09
C GLU A 358 8.03 -9.20 -8.62
N THR A 359 8.79 -8.56 -7.76
CA THR A 359 10.12 -8.06 -8.11
C THR A 359 11.18 -8.60 -7.16
N MET A 360 11.00 -8.35 -5.85
CA MET A 360 12.07 -8.55 -4.86
C MET A 360 12.39 -10.04 -4.64
N ALA A 361 11.37 -10.88 -4.58
CA ALA A 361 11.60 -12.32 -4.43
C ALA A 361 12.27 -12.90 -5.67
N VAL A 362 11.86 -12.46 -6.86
CA VAL A 362 12.40 -12.95 -8.13
C VAL A 362 13.87 -12.52 -8.33
N ILE A 363 14.23 -11.27 -7.95
CA ILE A 363 15.62 -10.79 -8.00
C ILE A 363 16.56 -11.76 -7.28
N MET A 364 16.13 -12.33 -6.17
CA MET A 364 17.00 -13.18 -5.32
C MET A 364 17.21 -14.60 -5.84
N VAL A 365 16.37 -15.08 -6.78
CA VAL A 365 16.36 -16.51 -7.17
C VAL A 365 16.44 -16.75 -8.68
N ALA A 366 16.27 -15.71 -9.52
CA ALA A 366 16.22 -15.89 -10.98
C ALA A 366 17.59 -15.77 -11.68
N GLY A 367 18.63 -15.30 -10.98
CA GLY A 367 19.97 -15.08 -11.52
C GLY A 367 20.13 -13.82 -12.38
N ASN A 368 19.03 -13.19 -12.79
CA ASN A 368 18.94 -11.85 -13.41
C ASN A 368 19.76 -11.60 -14.68
N VAL A 369 20.04 -12.63 -15.45
CA VAL A 369 20.69 -12.50 -16.76
C VAL A 369 19.61 -12.44 -17.85
N ALA A 370 19.72 -11.53 -18.80
CA ALA A 370 18.76 -11.34 -19.89
C ALA A 370 18.88 -12.42 -20.98
N ASN A 371 18.83 -13.68 -20.60
CA ASN A 371 18.87 -14.84 -21.49
C ASN A 371 17.47 -15.28 -21.91
N MET A 372 17.36 -15.96 -23.05
CA MET A 372 16.14 -16.66 -23.42
C MET A 372 15.77 -17.67 -22.30
N PRO A 373 14.51 -17.67 -21.83
CA PRO A 373 14.13 -18.46 -20.67
C PRO A 373 14.19 -19.95 -20.96
N THR A 374 14.97 -20.66 -20.16
CA THR A 374 14.95 -22.12 -20.03
C THR A 374 14.65 -22.47 -18.58
N LEU A 375 14.05 -23.62 -18.33
CA LEU A 375 13.55 -23.96 -17.00
C LEU A 375 14.64 -23.94 -15.91
N LEU A 376 15.82 -24.42 -16.23
CA LEU A 376 16.98 -24.49 -15.34
C LEU A 376 18.00 -23.36 -15.54
N GLY A 377 17.78 -22.48 -16.52
CA GLY A 377 18.66 -21.36 -16.82
C GLY A 377 18.29 -20.10 -16.04
N THR A 378 19.30 -19.24 -15.88
CA THR A 378 19.13 -17.91 -15.33
C THR A 378 18.30 -17.04 -16.27
N THR A 379 17.42 -16.24 -15.71
CA THR A 379 16.55 -15.35 -16.47
C THR A 379 16.36 -14.02 -15.79
N ARG A 380 15.89 -13.01 -16.55
CA ARG A 380 15.54 -11.71 -16.05
C ARG A 380 14.07 -11.40 -16.39
N PHE A 381 13.29 -10.98 -15.42
CA PHE A 381 11.89 -10.57 -15.60
C PHE A 381 11.82 -9.07 -15.96
N LEU A 382 10.70 -8.62 -16.50
CA LEU A 382 10.48 -7.20 -16.80
C LEU A 382 10.62 -6.33 -15.55
N THR A 383 10.02 -6.76 -14.44
CA THR A 383 10.06 -6.06 -13.14
C THR A 383 11.48 -5.99 -12.57
N THR A 384 12.22 -7.11 -12.63
CA THR A 384 13.58 -7.19 -12.09
C THR A 384 14.56 -6.37 -12.95
N GLY A 385 14.37 -6.33 -14.26
CA GLY A 385 15.15 -5.50 -15.18
C GLY A 385 15.06 -4.02 -14.83
N ILE A 386 13.85 -3.51 -14.59
CA ILE A 386 13.65 -2.13 -14.16
C ILE A 386 14.31 -1.87 -12.80
N ALA A 387 14.02 -2.73 -11.81
CA ALA A 387 14.44 -2.50 -10.43
C ALA A 387 15.96 -2.52 -10.26
N MET A 388 16.66 -3.36 -11.00
CA MET A 388 18.12 -3.49 -10.89
C MET A 388 18.87 -2.33 -11.55
N GLU A 389 18.35 -1.79 -12.65
CA GLU A 389 19.12 -0.85 -13.47
C GLU A 389 18.67 0.61 -13.30
N MET A 390 17.45 0.86 -12.78
CA MET A 390 16.88 2.21 -12.66
C MET A 390 17.73 3.19 -11.85
N SER A 391 18.47 2.72 -10.86
CA SER A 391 19.23 3.58 -9.94
C SER A 391 20.46 4.22 -10.59
N TYR A 392 21.04 3.59 -11.62
CA TYR A 392 22.25 4.09 -12.30
C TYR A 392 22.03 4.40 -13.81
N ALA A 393 20.85 4.07 -14.33
CA ALA A 393 20.54 4.33 -15.74
C ALA A 393 20.43 5.83 -16.04
N SER A 394 20.97 6.25 -17.17
CA SER A 394 20.92 7.63 -17.69
C SER A 394 20.58 7.66 -19.17
N GLY A 395 20.14 8.82 -19.69
CA GLY A 395 19.87 9.01 -21.11
C GLY A 395 18.89 7.99 -21.69
N LEU A 396 19.22 7.43 -22.86
CA LEU A 396 18.40 6.44 -23.57
C LEU A 396 18.18 5.16 -22.76
N HIS A 397 19.18 4.71 -22.00
CA HIS A 397 19.04 3.54 -21.12
C HIS A 397 17.92 3.72 -20.10
N ARG A 398 17.86 4.87 -19.42
CA ARG A 398 16.78 5.18 -18.47
C ARG A 398 15.41 5.23 -19.15
N GLN A 399 15.34 5.83 -20.33
CA GLN A 399 14.09 5.87 -21.11
C GLN A 399 13.65 4.48 -21.57
N ALA A 400 14.60 3.59 -21.94
CA ALA A 400 14.31 2.20 -22.26
C ALA A 400 13.74 1.42 -21.08
N LEU A 401 14.17 1.71 -19.83
CA LEU A 401 13.55 1.11 -18.63
C LEU A 401 12.10 1.61 -18.42
N PHE A 402 11.80 2.87 -18.72
CA PHE A 402 10.39 3.33 -18.75
C PHE A 402 9.59 2.65 -19.85
N ALA A 403 10.20 2.38 -21.01
CA ALA A 403 9.56 1.61 -22.07
C ALA A 403 9.28 0.15 -21.65
N ILE A 404 10.16 -0.50 -20.86
CA ILE A 404 9.85 -1.79 -20.22
C ILE A 404 8.63 -1.63 -19.30
N GLY A 405 8.57 -0.58 -18.49
CA GLY A 405 7.42 -0.27 -17.63
C GLY A 405 6.12 -0.10 -18.41
N LEU A 406 6.18 0.54 -19.59
CA LEU A 406 5.04 0.68 -20.50
C LEU A 406 4.57 -0.69 -21.04
N VAL A 407 5.49 -1.54 -21.48
CA VAL A 407 5.17 -2.91 -21.94
C VAL A 407 4.55 -3.73 -20.82
N LEU A 408 5.11 -3.67 -19.62
CA LEU A 408 4.57 -4.35 -18.43
C LEU A 408 3.16 -3.85 -18.10
N PHE A 409 2.93 -2.54 -18.14
CA PHE A 409 1.61 -1.95 -17.92
C PHE A 409 0.58 -2.45 -18.93
N ILE A 410 0.92 -2.45 -20.22
CA ILE A 410 0.05 -2.98 -21.29
C ILE A 410 -0.22 -4.46 -21.07
N PHE A 411 0.80 -5.25 -20.72
CA PHE A 411 0.66 -6.67 -20.43
C PHE A 411 -0.31 -6.93 -19.27
N ILE A 412 -0.17 -6.22 -18.15
CA ILE A 412 -1.08 -6.30 -17.00
C ILE A 412 -2.50 -5.91 -17.40
N MET A 413 -2.68 -4.86 -18.21
CA MET A 413 -4.00 -4.43 -18.68
C MET A 413 -4.66 -5.49 -19.56
N ILE A 414 -3.92 -6.10 -20.49
CA ILE A 414 -4.43 -7.20 -21.34
C ILE A 414 -4.89 -8.38 -20.48
N VAL A 415 -4.07 -8.78 -19.51
CA VAL A 415 -4.38 -9.88 -18.59
C VAL A 415 -5.65 -9.56 -17.79
N ASN A 416 -5.74 -8.40 -17.17
CA ASN A 416 -6.88 -7.98 -16.35
C ASN A 416 -8.18 -7.88 -17.17
N ILE A 417 -8.12 -7.31 -18.38
CA ILE A 417 -9.27 -7.20 -19.28
C ILE A 417 -9.74 -8.60 -19.71
N SER A 418 -8.79 -9.47 -20.09
CA SER A 418 -9.11 -10.85 -20.51
C SER A 418 -9.84 -11.62 -19.41
N PHE A 419 -9.34 -11.57 -18.19
CA PHE A 419 -9.97 -12.21 -17.04
C PHE A 419 -11.33 -11.58 -16.70
N THR A 420 -11.47 -10.26 -16.79
CA THR A 420 -12.74 -9.56 -16.54
C THR A 420 -13.81 -10.01 -17.54
N ILE A 421 -13.46 -10.18 -18.82
CA ILE A 421 -14.37 -10.67 -19.85
C ILE A 421 -14.79 -12.12 -19.57
N ILE A 422 -13.84 -12.99 -19.19
CA ILE A 422 -14.10 -14.40 -18.85
C ILE A 422 -15.04 -14.48 -17.63
N SER A 423 -14.77 -13.71 -16.58
CA SER A 423 -15.58 -13.66 -15.36
C SER A 423 -17.02 -13.22 -15.66
N ARG A 424 -17.22 -12.18 -16.46
CA ARG A 424 -18.56 -11.68 -16.84
C ARG A 424 -19.36 -12.67 -17.69
N LYS A 425 -18.72 -13.35 -18.65
CA LYS A 425 -19.39 -14.38 -19.44
C LYS A 425 -19.82 -15.56 -18.56
N GLY A 426 -19.00 -15.93 -17.59
CA GLY A 426 -19.32 -16.96 -16.62
C GLY A 426 -20.53 -16.64 -15.73
N ALA A 427 -20.77 -15.38 -15.36
CA ALA A 427 -21.90 -14.97 -14.55
C ALA A 427 -23.24 -15.01 -15.30
N LYS A 428 -23.25 -14.70 -16.61
CA LYS A 428 -24.47 -14.67 -17.43
C LYS A 428 -25.08 -16.05 -17.73
N VAL A 429 -24.32 -17.13 -17.64
CA VAL A 429 -24.80 -18.48 -17.92
C VAL A 429 -25.67 -19.05 -16.78
N ASN A 430 -25.65 -18.47 -15.58
CA ASN A 430 -26.39 -18.95 -14.41
C ASN A 430 -27.76 -18.28 -14.18
N VAL A 431 -28.21 -17.39 -15.06
CA VAL A 431 -29.51 -16.68 -14.95
C VAL A 431 -30.52 -17.15 -16.01
N LYS A 432 -30.26 -18.27 -16.67
CA LYS A 432 -31.27 -18.91 -17.56
C LYS A 432 -31.78 -20.21 -16.96
#